data_8b19b6d9d0e4ee09e11499495b75f77c
#
_entry.id   8b19b6d9d0e4ee09e11499495b75f77c
#
_cell.length_a   1.000
_cell.length_b   1.000
_cell.length_c   1.000
_cell.angle_alpha   90.00
_cell.angle_beta   90.00
_cell.angle_gamma   90.00
#
_symmetry.space_group_name_H-M   'P 1'
#
loop_
_entity.id
_entity.type
_entity.pdbx_description
1 polymer ?
#
loop_
_entity_poly.entity_id
_entity_poly.type
_entity_poly.pdbx_seq_one_letter_code
_entity_poly.pdbx_strand_id
1 'polypeptide(L)'
;PSPWSGKKRTVIDFSSLTQPGTYTISSGKESATFTVKEGALREVTAATLKAFYLIRSGVAIEAKYAGAYARPVGHPDTKVLIHPSAASLGRPAGSIISSPGGWYDAGDYNKYIVNSAFSIGIMLCSYEQNRDYYQSLTVNIPESQNQTADVLDELYFNLRWMLTMQDPYDGGVYHKLTTPNFEGFIMPTDCKQPRYVVAKSVTATLDFAAVMADAAGLYEPYD
;
A
#
# COMPACT_ATOMS: atom_id res chain seq x y z
N PRO A 1 8.07 -14.02 32.05
CA PRO A 1 8.94 -13.21 31.19
C PRO A 1 8.53 -13.30 29.73
N SER A 2 8.69 -12.20 29.00
CA SER A 2 8.49 -12.24 27.54
C SER A 2 9.55 -13.19 26.92
N PRO A 3 9.15 -14.16 26.08
CA PRO A 3 10.10 -15.11 25.48
C PRO A 3 11.12 -14.42 24.58
N TRP A 4 10.81 -13.25 24.08
CA TRP A 4 11.65 -12.48 23.14
C TRP A 4 12.64 -11.54 23.84
N SER A 5 12.26 -10.92 24.96
CA SER A 5 13.10 -9.92 25.64
C SER A 5 13.63 -10.38 27.01
N GLY A 6 13.17 -11.52 27.54
CA GLY A 6 13.46 -11.99 28.90
C GLY A 6 12.87 -11.07 30.00
N LYS A 7 12.27 -9.93 29.65
CA LYS A 7 11.76 -8.99 30.65
C LYS A 7 10.44 -9.47 31.25
N LYS A 8 10.31 -9.33 32.57
CA LYS A 8 9.04 -9.56 33.26
C LYS A 8 8.07 -8.43 32.88
N ARG A 9 6.87 -8.80 32.42
CA ARG A 9 5.80 -7.87 32.09
C ARG A 9 4.52 -8.30 32.80
N THR A 10 3.74 -7.34 33.24
CA THR A 10 2.38 -7.54 33.71
C THR A 10 1.42 -7.06 32.62
N VAL A 11 0.48 -7.90 32.23
CA VAL A 11 -0.61 -7.54 31.32
C VAL A 11 -1.82 -7.21 32.17
N ILE A 12 -2.38 -6.04 31.96
CA ILE A 12 -3.63 -5.61 32.58
C ILE A 12 -4.69 -5.60 31.47
N ASP A 13 -5.67 -6.49 31.59
CA ASP A 13 -6.80 -6.57 30.67
C ASP A 13 -7.97 -5.76 31.23
N PHE A 14 -8.42 -4.77 30.46
CA PHE A 14 -9.56 -3.93 30.76
C PHE A 14 -10.58 -3.90 29.60
N SER A 15 -10.61 -4.93 28.77
CA SER A 15 -11.51 -5.06 27.62
C SER A 15 -12.99 -4.96 27.97
N SER A 16 -13.34 -5.23 29.23
CA SER A 16 -14.71 -5.05 29.75
C SER A 16 -15.12 -3.58 29.96
N LEU A 17 -14.16 -2.64 29.91
CA LEU A 17 -14.44 -1.21 30.07
C LEU A 17 -14.94 -0.63 28.75
N THR A 18 -16.24 -0.52 28.57
CA THR A 18 -16.90 -0.05 27.35
C THR A 18 -17.52 1.34 27.47
N GLN A 19 -17.65 1.88 28.69
CA GLN A 19 -18.23 3.21 28.89
C GLN A 19 -17.30 4.29 28.34
N PRO A 20 -17.81 5.24 27.54
CA PRO A 20 -17.02 6.41 27.12
C PRO A 20 -16.55 7.22 28.32
N GLY A 21 -15.29 7.65 28.29
CA GLY A 21 -14.68 8.44 29.36
C GLY A 21 -13.16 8.44 29.27
N THR A 22 -12.53 9.28 30.11
CA THR A 22 -11.08 9.29 30.28
C THR A 22 -10.72 8.55 31.57
N TYR A 23 -9.82 7.60 31.45
CA TYR A 23 -9.44 6.68 32.52
C TYR A 23 -7.94 6.70 32.74
N THR A 24 -7.54 6.47 33.98
CA THR A 24 -6.12 6.31 34.33
C THR A 24 -5.89 4.91 34.90
N ILE A 25 -4.99 4.17 34.31
CA ILE A 25 -4.47 2.93 34.85
C ILE A 25 -3.20 3.20 35.63
N SER A 26 -3.09 2.64 36.82
CA SER A 26 -1.91 2.78 37.66
C SER A 26 -1.39 1.41 38.12
N SER A 27 -0.08 1.24 38.12
CA SER A 27 0.60 0.04 38.61
C SER A 27 1.89 0.45 39.33
N GLY A 28 1.88 0.38 40.63
CA GLY A 28 2.97 0.89 41.46
C GLY A 28 3.12 2.40 41.32
N LYS A 29 4.28 2.86 40.80
CA LYS A 29 4.57 4.27 40.57
C LYS A 29 4.25 4.72 39.13
N GLU A 30 3.92 3.80 38.23
CA GLU A 30 3.64 4.09 36.84
C GLU A 30 2.14 4.29 36.65
N SER A 31 1.80 5.24 35.79
CA SER A 31 0.42 5.47 35.37
C SER A 31 0.34 5.84 33.88
N ALA A 32 -0.77 5.46 33.26
CA ALA A 32 -1.08 5.84 31.89
C ALA A 32 -2.56 6.26 31.80
N THR A 33 -2.81 7.38 31.14
CA THR A 33 -4.16 7.87 30.88
C THR A 33 -4.56 7.56 29.44
N PHE A 34 -5.80 7.07 29.26
CA PHE A 34 -6.38 6.77 27.95
C PHE A 34 -7.86 7.16 27.91
N THR A 35 -8.39 7.29 26.70
CA THR A 35 -9.80 7.62 26.48
C THR A 35 -10.51 6.50 25.77
N VAL A 36 -11.67 6.09 26.33
CA VAL A 36 -12.64 5.22 25.68
C VAL A 36 -13.67 6.12 25.00
N LYS A 37 -13.81 6.02 23.69
CA LYS A 37 -14.80 6.76 22.90
C LYS A 37 -15.12 6.00 21.62
N GLU A 38 -16.32 6.20 21.11
CA GLU A 38 -16.66 5.72 19.76
C GLU A 38 -15.72 6.34 18.72
N GLY A 39 -15.32 5.55 17.73
CA GLY A 39 -14.44 6.00 16.66
C GLY A 39 -13.03 6.39 17.11
N ALA A 40 -12.54 5.92 18.27
CA ALA A 40 -11.24 6.27 18.83
C ALA A 40 -10.06 6.07 17.86
N LEU A 41 -10.15 5.08 16.96
CA LEU A 41 -9.12 4.77 15.98
C LEU A 41 -9.37 5.38 14.60
N ARG A 42 -10.47 6.11 14.40
CA ARG A 42 -10.86 6.63 13.08
C ARG A 42 -9.78 7.51 12.44
N GLU A 43 -9.21 8.42 13.21
CA GLU A 43 -8.13 9.30 12.73
C GLU A 43 -6.85 8.52 12.40
N VAL A 44 -6.52 7.51 13.20
CA VAL A 44 -5.36 6.65 12.96
C VAL A 44 -5.55 5.82 11.68
N THR A 45 -6.75 5.26 11.48
CA THR A 45 -7.07 4.53 10.24
C THR A 45 -6.97 5.44 9.01
N ALA A 46 -7.55 6.63 9.07
CA ALA A 46 -7.46 7.61 7.98
C ALA A 46 -6.01 8.00 7.69
N ALA A 47 -5.19 8.24 8.73
CA ALA A 47 -3.77 8.56 8.58
C ALA A 47 -2.97 7.39 7.98
N THR A 48 -3.28 6.15 8.36
CA THR A 48 -2.65 4.95 7.80
C THR A 48 -2.96 4.80 6.31
N LEU A 49 -4.22 4.95 5.91
CA LEU A 49 -4.60 4.93 4.49
C LEU A 49 -3.99 6.10 3.72
N LYS A 50 -3.93 7.29 4.33
CA LYS A 50 -3.26 8.46 3.75
C LYS A 50 -1.78 8.20 3.44
N ALA A 51 -1.10 7.38 4.22
CA ALA A 51 0.30 7.02 3.96
C ALA A 51 0.46 6.34 2.60
N PHE A 52 -0.50 5.50 2.16
CA PHE A 52 -0.47 4.88 0.82
C PHE A 52 -0.62 5.93 -0.29
N TYR A 53 -1.51 6.92 -0.12
CA TYR A 53 -1.56 8.04 -1.06
C TYR A 53 -0.22 8.77 -1.18
N LEU A 54 0.47 9.00 -0.07
CA LEU A 54 1.75 9.71 -0.06
C LEU A 54 2.88 8.95 -0.77
N ILE A 55 2.79 7.64 -0.90
CA ILE A 55 3.77 6.81 -1.60
C ILE A 55 3.36 6.44 -3.03
N ARG A 56 2.29 7.02 -3.57
CA ARG A 56 1.90 6.82 -4.98
C ARG A 56 3.04 7.22 -5.93
N SER A 57 3.37 6.36 -6.87
CA SER A 57 4.35 6.60 -7.95
C SER A 57 3.66 7.15 -9.20
N GLY A 58 4.38 7.89 -10.04
CA GLY A 58 3.90 8.32 -11.35
C GLY A 58 2.91 9.47 -11.36
N VAL A 59 2.53 10.00 -10.20
CA VAL A 59 1.62 11.13 -10.03
C VAL A 59 2.21 12.20 -9.11
N ALA A 60 1.73 13.44 -9.23
CA ALA A 60 2.05 14.47 -8.26
C ALA A 60 1.26 14.22 -6.97
N ILE A 61 1.88 14.45 -5.84
CA ILE A 61 1.23 14.47 -4.53
C ILE A 61 0.91 15.93 -4.22
N GLU A 62 -0.37 16.29 -4.37
CA GLU A 62 -0.80 17.68 -4.34
C GLU A 62 -0.92 18.24 -2.92
N ALA A 63 -0.53 19.50 -2.72
CA ALA A 63 -0.55 20.16 -1.41
C ALA A 63 -1.94 20.19 -0.75
N LYS A 64 -3.03 20.27 -1.54
CA LYS A 64 -4.41 20.26 -1.01
C LYS A 64 -4.77 18.96 -0.28
N TYR A 65 -4.09 17.84 -0.61
CA TYR A 65 -4.30 16.54 0.04
C TYR A 65 -3.17 16.15 1.00
N ALA A 66 -1.96 16.67 0.80
CA ALA A 66 -0.75 16.22 1.47
C ALA A 66 -0.07 17.30 2.33
N GLY A 67 -0.49 18.57 2.23
CA GLY A 67 0.14 19.67 2.98
C GLY A 67 1.65 19.75 2.70
N ALA A 68 2.45 19.66 3.74
CA ALA A 68 3.91 19.73 3.68
C ALA A 68 4.59 18.53 2.98
N TYR A 69 3.86 17.42 2.77
CA TYR A 69 4.37 16.23 2.06
C TYR A 69 4.11 16.27 0.55
N ALA A 70 3.63 17.41 0.02
CA ALA A 70 3.42 17.59 -1.40
C ALA A 70 4.73 17.43 -2.17
N ARG A 71 4.66 16.78 -3.33
CA ARG A 71 5.81 16.59 -4.21
C ARG A 71 5.40 16.48 -5.68
N PRO A 72 6.27 16.89 -6.62
CA PRO A 72 6.01 16.70 -8.05
C PRO A 72 6.04 15.22 -8.45
N VAL A 73 5.68 14.94 -9.70
CA VAL A 73 5.68 13.59 -10.28
C VAL A 73 7.09 12.99 -10.22
N GLY A 74 7.20 11.82 -9.59
CA GLY A 74 8.37 10.97 -9.65
C GLY A 74 8.06 9.66 -10.38
N HIS A 75 9.01 9.10 -11.12
CA HIS A 75 8.94 7.80 -11.80
C HIS A 75 7.61 7.59 -12.56
N PRO A 76 7.37 8.31 -13.67
CA PRO A 76 6.16 8.09 -14.48
C PRO A 76 6.10 6.68 -15.10
N ASP A 77 7.24 5.96 -15.13
CA ASP A 77 7.40 4.57 -15.54
C ASP A 77 6.72 4.23 -16.89
N THR A 78 6.68 5.21 -17.81
CA THR A 78 6.17 5.02 -19.18
C THR A 78 7.16 4.34 -20.10
N LYS A 79 8.43 4.20 -19.67
CA LYS A 79 9.52 3.56 -20.40
C LYS A 79 10.32 2.68 -19.44
N VAL A 80 9.83 1.47 -19.20
CA VAL A 80 10.46 0.47 -18.34
C VAL A 80 11.08 -0.61 -19.21
N LEU A 81 12.32 -0.94 -18.97
CA LEU A 81 13.06 -1.94 -19.74
C LEU A 81 12.78 -3.36 -19.23
N ILE A 82 12.71 -4.30 -20.15
CA ILE A 82 12.69 -5.73 -19.82
C ILE A 82 14.13 -6.16 -19.52
N HIS A 83 14.42 -6.49 -18.26
CA HIS A 83 15.72 -7.05 -17.88
C HIS A 83 15.91 -8.44 -18.49
N PRO A 84 17.14 -8.89 -18.84
CA PRO A 84 17.36 -10.22 -19.39
C PRO A 84 16.71 -11.37 -18.58
N SER A 85 16.67 -11.26 -17.26
CA SER A 85 16.01 -12.25 -16.39
C SER A 85 14.47 -12.28 -16.50
N ALA A 86 13.89 -11.26 -17.11
CA ALA A 86 12.43 -11.10 -17.26
C ALA A 86 11.96 -11.40 -18.68
N ALA A 87 12.89 -11.67 -19.63
CA ALA A 87 12.59 -11.80 -21.03
C ALA A 87 11.67 -13.00 -21.35
N SER A 88 10.81 -12.80 -22.33
CA SER A 88 9.99 -13.84 -22.96
C SER A 88 10.03 -13.66 -24.49
N LEU A 89 9.43 -14.60 -25.23
CA LEU A 89 9.29 -14.46 -26.68
C LEU A 89 8.44 -13.23 -27.06
N GLY A 90 7.43 -12.90 -26.26
CA GLY A 90 6.58 -11.74 -26.48
C GLY A 90 7.19 -10.42 -25.98
N ARG A 91 8.14 -10.50 -25.04
CA ARG A 91 8.83 -9.35 -24.44
C ARG A 91 10.35 -9.62 -24.35
N PRO A 92 11.10 -9.46 -25.44
CA PRO A 92 12.54 -9.68 -25.45
C PRO A 92 13.30 -8.74 -24.51
N ALA A 93 14.48 -9.16 -24.05
CA ALA A 93 15.36 -8.34 -23.24
C ALA A 93 15.66 -7.00 -23.91
N GLY A 94 15.63 -5.90 -23.14
CA GLY A 94 15.83 -4.54 -23.62
C GLY A 94 14.63 -3.91 -24.32
N SER A 95 13.52 -4.64 -24.56
CA SER A 95 12.27 -4.03 -25.01
C SER A 95 11.66 -3.16 -23.91
N ILE A 96 10.77 -2.26 -24.29
CA ILE A 96 10.17 -1.27 -23.39
C ILE A 96 8.69 -1.59 -23.17
N ILE A 97 8.26 -1.53 -21.93
CA ILE A 97 6.84 -1.52 -21.55
C ILE A 97 6.48 -0.24 -20.82
N SER A 98 5.19 0.08 -20.75
CA SER A 98 4.66 1.14 -19.88
C SER A 98 4.05 0.50 -18.64
N SER A 99 4.48 0.94 -17.44
CA SER A 99 4.02 0.41 -16.16
C SER A 99 3.85 1.54 -15.12
N PRO A 100 2.99 2.55 -15.42
CA PRO A 100 2.78 3.72 -14.57
C PRO A 100 1.99 3.38 -13.30
N GLY A 101 2.06 4.28 -12.32
CA GLY A 101 1.31 4.15 -11.05
C GLY A 101 1.94 3.17 -10.07
N GLY A 102 1.14 2.68 -9.14
CA GLY A 102 1.58 1.82 -8.05
C GLY A 102 2.21 2.58 -6.89
N TRP A 103 2.54 1.86 -5.83
CA TRP A 103 3.17 2.38 -4.63
C TRP A 103 4.67 2.11 -4.59
N TYR A 104 5.44 3.08 -4.12
CA TYR A 104 6.79 2.81 -3.64
C TYR A 104 6.74 1.89 -2.43
N ASP A 105 7.76 1.03 -2.26
CA ASP A 105 7.76 0.04 -1.20
C ASP A 105 8.11 0.65 0.17
N ALA A 106 9.32 1.17 0.32
CA ALA A 106 9.81 1.71 1.59
C ALA A 106 10.72 2.93 1.38
N GLY A 107 11.97 2.85 1.83
CA GLY A 107 12.99 3.89 1.60
C GLY A 107 13.63 3.88 0.21
N ASP A 108 13.25 2.93 -0.61
CA ASP A 108 13.59 2.84 -2.03
C ASP A 108 12.39 3.23 -2.91
N TYR A 109 12.65 3.54 -4.17
CA TYR A 109 11.61 3.90 -5.14
C TYR A 109 11.24 2.76 -6.08
N ASN A 110 11.43 1.52 -5.61
CA ASN A 110 11.02 0.32 -6.33
C ASN A 110 9.59 -0.08 -5.96
N LYS A 111 8.98 -0.90 -6.80
CA LYS A 111 7.62 -1.40 -6.64
C LYS A 111 7.63 -2.91 -6.69
N TYR A 112 7.04 -3.57 -5.72
CA TYR A 112 7.11 -5.02 -5.51
C TYR A 112 5.71 -5.64 -5.52
N ILE A 113 5.50 -6.68 -6.32
CA ILE A 113 4.19 -7.34 -6.42
C ILE A 113 3.83 -8.05 -5.11
N VAL A 114 4.74 -8.82 -4.53
CA VAL A 114 4.45 -9.60 -3.30
C VAL A 114 4.11 -8.67 -2.14
N ASN A 115 4.89 -7.62 -1.93
CA ASN A 115 4.65 -6.65 -0.85
C ASN A 115 3.33 -5.89 -1.05
N SER A 116 3.05 -5.47 -2.28
CA SER A 116 1.78 -4.82 -2.65
C SER A 116 0.60 -5.76 -2.43
N ALA A 117 0.68 -7.00 -2.90
CA ALA A 117 -0.40 -7.98 -2.79
C ALA A 117 -0.71 -8.31 -1.33
N PHE A 118 0.30 -8.47 -0.48
CA PHE A 118 0.11 -8.70 0.96
C PHE A 118 -0.66 -7.53 1.61
N SER A 119 -0.25 -6.30 1.33
CA SER A 119 -0.91 -5.10 1.86
C SER A 119 -2.35 -4.97 1.35
N ILE A 120 -2.56 -5.19 0.05
CA ILE A 120 -3.88 -5.15 -0.59
C ILE A 120 -4.79 -6.22 0.01
N GLY A 121 -4.36 -7.47 0.11
CA GLY A 121 -5.17 -8.56 0.65
C GLY A 121 -5.64 -8.29 2.08
N ILE A 122 -4.77 -7.75 2.94
CA ILE A 122 -5.16 -7.35 4.30
C ILE A 122 -6.22 -6.25 4.26
N MET A 123 -6.06 -5.23 3.41
CA MET A 123 -7.00 -4.11 3.33
C MET A 123 -8.34 -4.50 2.70
N LEU A 124 -8.36 -5.37 1.68
CA LEU A 124 -9.58 -5.94 1.11
C LEU A 124 -10.35 -6.73 2.17
N CYS A 125 -9.69 -7.64 2.89
CA CYS A 125 -10.28 -8.41 3.98
C CYS A 125 -10.83 -7.50 5.09
N SER A 126 -10.10 -6.44 5.47
CA SER A 126 -10.55 -5.47 6.45
C SER A 126 -11.77 -4.68 5.98
N TYR A 127 -11.81 -4.29 4.71
CA TYR A 127 -12.95 -3.63 4.09
C TYR A 127 -14.18 -4.55 4.10
N GLU A 128 -14.03 -5.82 3.70
CA GLU A 128 -15.14 -6.78 3.69
C GLU A 128 -15.80 -6.94 5.05
N GLN A 129 -14.98 -7.01 6.10
CA GLN A 129 -15.47 -7.18 7.47
C GLN A 129 -16.06 -5.90 8.07
N ASN A 130 -15.74 -4.73 7.52
CA ASN A 130 -16.10 -3.44 8.11
C ASN A 130 -16.59 -2.43 7.06
N ARG A 131 -17.44 -2.85 6.12
CA ARG A 131 -17.89 -2.03 4.97
C ARG A 131 -18.44 -0.68 5.40
N ASP A 132 -19.41 -0.63 6.32
CA ASP A 132 -20.04 0.61 6.76
C ASP A 132 -19.05 1.59 7.39
N TYR A 133 -18.07 1.06 8.11
CA TYR A 133 -16.99 1.88 8.68
C TYR A 133 -16.17 2.56 7.60
N TYR A 134 -15.72 1.81 6.59
CA TYR A 134 -14.91 2.35 5.50
C TYR A 134 -15.71 3.25 4.56
N GLN A 135 -16.98 2.95 4.31
CA GLN A 135 -17.88 3.82 3.52
C GLN A 135 -18.05 5.20 4.16
N SER A 136 -18.01 5.26 5.49
CA SER A 136 -18.11 6.52 6.24
C SER A 136 -16.77 7.20 6.50
N LEU A 137 -15.63 6.57 6.15
CA LEU A 137 -14.29 7.08 6.43
C LEU A 137 -13.79 7.92 5.26
N THR A 138 -13.51 9.19 5.51
CA THR A 138 -12.86 10.07 4.53
C THR A 138 -11.37 10.18 4.82
N VAL A 139 -10.54 9.88 3.81
CA VAL A 139 -9.07 9.97 3.87
C VAL A 139 -8.56 11.29 3.29
N ASN A 140 -9.38 11.99 2.53
CA ASN A 140 -9.04 13.22 1.81
C ASN A 140 -7.94 12.97 0.76
N ILE A 141 -8.18 12.02 -0.14
CA ILE A 141 -7.42 11.76 -1.36
C ILE A 141 -8.13 12.37 -2.58
N PRO A 142 -7.52 12.42 -3.79
CA PRO A 142 -8.16 13.01 -4.97
C PRO A 142 -9.55 12.42 -5.28
N GLU A 143 -9.75 11.15 -4.97
CA GLU A 143 -10.96 10.39 -5.26
C GLU A 143 -12.06 10.53 -4.19
N SER A 144 -11.79 11.12 -3.01
CA SER A 144 -12.71 11.17 -1.85
C SER A 144 -14.09 11.81 -2.08
N GLN A 145 -14.36 12.36 -3.28
CA GLN A 145 -15.66 12.95 -3.60
C GLN A 145 -16.52 12.05 -4.51
N ASN A 146 -16.06 10.84 -4.83
CA ASN A 146 -16.84 9.86 -5.57
C ASN A 146 -17.74 9.03 -4.64
N GLN A 147 -18.39 7.99 -5.15
CA GLN A 147 -19.27 7.10 -4.37
C GLN A 147 -18.54 5.86 -3.82
N THR A 148 -17.29 5.68 -4.18
CA THR A 148 -16.46 4.55 -3.74
C THR A 148 -15.82 4.89 -2.38
N ALA A 149 -15.64 3.92 -1.52
CA ALA A 149 -14.89 4.13 -0.29
C ALA A 149 -13.42 4.45 -0.59
N ASP A 150 -12.85 5.46 0.07
CA ASP A 150 -11.47 5.92 -0.16
C ASP A 150 -10.42 4.77 -0.08
N VAL A 151 -10.65 3.76 0.75
CA VAL A 151 -9.78 2.58 0.81
C VAL A 151 -9.77 1.82 -0.52
N LEU A 152 -10.92 1.64 -1.15
CA LEU A 152 -11.00 0.97 -2.45
C LEU A 152 -10.36 1.82 -3.55
N ASP A 153 -10.57 3.13 -3.56
CA ASP A 153 -9.91 4.03 -4.51
C ASP A 153 -8.38 3.93 -4.41
N GLU A 154 -7.85 3.89 -3.19
CA GLU A 154 -6.41 3.76 -2.97
C GLU A 154 -5.89 2.39 -3.43
N LEU A 155 -6.63 1.31 -3.14
CA LEU A 155 -6.28 -0.03 -3.60
C LEU A 155 -6.34 -0.13 -5.13
N TYR A 156 -7.36 0.47 -5.77
CA TYR A 156 -7.52 0.49 -7.22
C TYR A 156 -6.32 1.14 -7.92
N PHE A 157 -5.79 2.22 -7.35
CA PHE A 157 -4.58 2.87 -7.87
C PHE A 157 -3.41 1.89 -8.00
N ASN A 158 -3.20 1.05 -7.00
CA ASN A 158 -2.10 0.07 -7.02
C ASN A 158 -2.43 -1.19 -7.84
N LEU A 159 -3.67 -1.68 -7.78
CA LEU A 159 -4.12 -2.81 -8.60
C LEU A 159 -3.97 -2.55 -10.10
N ARG A 160 -4.27 -1.33 -10.57
CA ARG A 160 -4.04 -0.94 -11.97
C ARG A 160 -2.58 -1.05 -12.38
N TRP A 161 -1.64 -0.67 -11.51
CA TRP A 161 -0.22 -0.89 -11.76
C TRP A 161 0.11 -2.38 -11.81
N MET A 162 -0.40 -3.18 -10.90
CA MET A 162 -0.14 -4.62 -10.85
C MET A 162 -0.57 -5.32 -12.16
N LEU A 163 -1.66 -4.90 -12.79
CA LEU A 163 -2.09 -5.40 -14.10
C LEU A 163 -1.03 -5.20 -15.19
N THR A 164 -0.26 -4.13 -15.13
CA THR A 164 0.84 -3.86 -16.09
C THR A 164 2.05 -4.78 -15.91
N MET A 165 2.15 -5.42 -14.75
CA MET A 165 3.26 -6.30 -14.38
C MET A 165 3.06 -7.76 -14.84
N GLN A 166 1.91 -8.09 -15.42
CA GLN A 166 1.70 -9.38 -16.05
C GLN A 166 2.26 -9.40 -17.48
N ASP A 167 2.98 -10.46 -17.83
CA ASP A 167 3.39 -10.69 -19.20
C ASP A 167 2.26 -11.38 -19.97
N PRO A 168 1.67 -10.72 -20.98
CA PRO A 168 0.55 -11.30 -21.73
C PRO A 168 0.94 -12.54 -22.56
N TYR A 169 2.24 -12.82 -22.75
CA TYR A 169 2.70 -13.97 -23.52
C TYR A 169 2.50 -15.28 -22.76
N ASP A 170 2.80 -15.31 -21.46
CA ASP A 170 2.76 -16.53 -20.64
C ASP A 170 1.95 -16.41 -19.34
N GLY A 171 1.37 -15.22 -19.09
CA GLY A 171 0.59 -14.93 -17.89
C GLY A 171 1.40 -14.76 -16.61
N GLY A 172 2.69 -14.99 -16.65
CA GLY A 172 3.58 -14.82 -15.49
C GLY A 172 3.74 -13.35 -15.08
N VAL A 173 3.89 -13.10 -13.79
CA VAL A 173 3.98 -11.76 -13.22
C VAL A 173 5.41 -11.43 -12.82
N TYR A 174 5.91 -10.26 -13.26
CA TYR A 174 7.22 -9.76 -12.87
C TYR A 174 7.27 -9.49 -11.37
N HIS A 175 8.36 -9.93 -10.73
CA HIS A 175 8.48 -9.82 -9.27
C HIS A 175 8.51 -8.38 -8.78
N LYS A 176 9.25 -7.52 -9.48
CA LYS A 176 9.35 -6.09 -9.15
C LYS A 176 9.69 -5.22 -10.35
N LEU A 177 9.39 -3.93 -10.21
CA LEU A 177 9.89 -2.84 -11.03
C LEU A 177 10.93 -2.07 -10.23
N THR A 178 12.17 -1.92 -10.74
CA THR A 178 13.33 -1.50 -9.94
C THR A 178 14.30 -0.64 -10.74
N THR A 179 15.15 0.07 -10.03
CA THR A 179 16.42 0.62 -10.53
C THR A 179 17.54 -0.43 -10.40
N PRO A 180 18.67 -0.30 -11.13
CA PRO A 180 19.83 -1.19 -10.98
C PRO A 180 20.42 -1.18 -9.57
N ASN A 181 20.41 -0.04 -8.90
CA ASN A 181 20.91 0.16 -7.54
C ASN A 181 19.89 0.92 -6.72
N PHE A 182 19.87 0.69 -5.42
CA PHE A 182 19.07 1.49 -4.51
C PHE A 182 19.62 2.92 -4.44
N GLU A 183 18.70 3.88 -4.43
CA GLU A 183 19.05 5.28 -4.23
C GLU A 183 19.30 5.57 -2.74
N GLY A 184 20.05 6.64 -2.48
CA GLY A 184 20.17 7.19 -1.15
C GLY A 184 18.94 8.01 -0.74
N PHE A 185 19.10 8.84 0.29
CA PHE A 185 18.05 9.77 0.74
C PHE A 185 17.92 10.96 -0.22
N ILE A 186 17.23 10.76 -1.33
CA ILE A 186 16.90 11.77 -2.34
C ILE A 186 15.40 11.79 -2.60
N MET A 187 14.90 12.87 -3.23
CA MET A 187 13.49 12.91 -3.64
C MET A 187 13.24 12.01 -4.87
N PRO A 188 12.03 11.46 -5.05
CA PRO A 188 11.69 10.63 -6.23
C PRO A 188 11.99 11.32 -7.56
N THR A 189 11.89 12.65 -7.62
CA THR A 189 12.18 13.46 -8.79
C THR A 189 13.66 13.50 -9.16
N ASP A 190 14.53 13.20 -8.22
CA ASP A 190 15.99 13.27 -8.39
C ASP A 190 16.58 11.90 -8.77
N CYS A 191 15.82 10.83 -8.59
CA CYS A 191 16.17 9.49 -9.05
C CYS A 191 16.03 9.42 -10.57
N LYS A 192 17.15 9.34 -11.28
CA LYS A 192 17.23 9.36 -12.76
C LYS A 192 17.71 8.05 -13.36
N GLN A 193 17.90 7.03 -12.53
CA GLN A 193 18.34 5.73 -13.01
C GLN A 193 17.27 5.09 -13.93
N PRO A 194 17.68 4.27 -14.92
CA PRO A 194 16.75 3.54 -15.75
C PRO A 194 15.93 2.56 -14.91
N ARG A 195 14.70 2.31 -15.34
CA ARG A 195 13.76 1.42 -14.66
C ARG A 195 13.66 0.10 -15.41
N TYR A 196 13.59 -0.99 -14.65
CA TYR A 196 13.51 -2.37 -15.16
C TYR A 196 12.42 -3.16 -14.49
N VAL A 197 11.74 -4.04 -15.22
CA VAL A 197 11.09 -5.20 -14.62
C VAL A 197 12.09 -6.37 -14.64
N VAL A 198 12.11 -7.14 -13.54
CA VAL A 198 13.00 -8.29 -13.36
C VAL A 198 12.21 -9.58 -13.28
N ALA A 199 12.91 -10.71 -13.16
CA ALA A 199 12.37 -12.06 -13.27
C ALA A 199 10.94 -12.22 -12.76
N LYS A 200 10.13 -12.97 -13.50
CA LYS A 200 8.84 -13.46 -13.01
C LYS A 200 9.07 -14.45 -11.86
N SER A 201 8.15 -14.50 -10.92
CA SER A 201 8.20 -15.48 -9.84
C SER A 201 6.84 -16.13 -9.60
N VAL A 202 6.87 -17.35 -9.10
CA VAL A 202 5.65 -18.09 -8.75
C VAL A 202 4.87 -17.33 -7.66
N THR A 203 5.57 -16.83 -6.63
CA THR A 203 4.95 -16.05 -5.57
C THR A 203 4.25 -14.81 -6.12
N ALA A 204 4.92 -13.96 -6.90
CA ALA A 204 4.30 -12.78 -7.48
C ALA A 204 3.09 -13.13 -8.36
N THR A 205 3.15 -14.23 -9.12
CA THR A 205 2.03 -14.66 -9.98
C THR A 205 0.83 -15.15 -9.16
N LEU A 206 1.07 -15.92 -8.09
CA LEU A 206 -0.01 -16.42 -7.23
C LEU A 206 -0.61 -15.30 -6.38
N ASP A 207 0.21 -14.43 -5.80
CA ASP A 207 -0.25 -13.30 -5.01
C ASP A 207 -1.04 -12.30 -5.85
N PHE A 208 -0.58 -12.02 -7.09
CA PHE A 208 -1.33 -11.24 -8.06
C PHE A 208 -2.69 -11.87 -8.36
N ALA A 209 -2.73 -13.16 -8.67
CA ALA A 209 -3.98 -13.85 -9.01
C ALA A 209 -4.96 -13.83 -7.83
N ALA A 210 -4.48 -14.02 -6.60
CA ALA A 210 -5.31 -14.01 -5.40
C ALA A 210 -5.95 -12.64 -5.17
N VAL A 211 -5.17 -11.55 -5.16
CA VAL A 211 -5.72 -10.22 -4.88
C VAL A 211 -6.58 -9.68 -6.02
N MET A 212 -6.30 -10.07 -7.29
CA MET A 212 -7.14 -9.68 -8.43
C MET A 212 -8.50 -10.40 -8.39
N ALA A 213 -8.53 -11.67 -8.01
CA ALA A 213 -9.77 -12.42 -7.86
C ALA A 213 -10.65 -11.86 -6.73
N ASP A 214 -10.03 -11.55 -5.60
CA ASP A 214 -10.71 -10.95 -4.43
C ASP A 214 -11.24 -9.54 -4.77
N ALA A 215 -10.39 -8.72 -5.38
CA ALA A 215 -10.77 -7.38 -5.82
C ALA A 215 -11.94 -7.41 -6.83
N ALA A 216 -11.96 -8.33 -7.78
CA ALA A 216 -13.02 -8.40 -8.79
C ALA A 216 -14.42 -8.47 -8.18
N GLY A 217 -14.59 -9.29 -7.11
CA GLY A 217 -15.88 -9.38 -6.41
C GLY A 217 -16.25 -8.11 -5.62
N LEU A 218 -15.25 -7.36 -5.14
CA LEU A 218 -15.49 -6.16 -4.34
C LEU A 218 -15.75 -4.92 -5.20
N TYR A 219 -15.20 -4.87 -6.41
CA TYR A 219 -15.40 -3.73 -7.33
C TYR A 219 -16.61 -3.89 -8.25
N GLU A 220 -17.21 -5.10 -8.37
CA GLU A 220 -18.40 -5.33 -9.20
C GLU A 220 -19.53 -4.28 -9.02
N PRO A 221 -19.84 -3.79 -7.80
CA PRO A 221 -20.87 -2.76 -7.62
C PRO A 221 -20.51 -1.36 -8.15
N TYR A 222 -19.26 -1.13 -8.53
CA TYR A 222 -18.73 0.17 -8.96
C TYR A 222 -18.37 0.23 -10.45
N ASP A 223 -18.60 -0.86 -11.20
CA ASP A 223 -18.38 -0.96 -12.66
C ASP A 223 -19.50 -0.31 -13.49
#